data_af85ff09ccf4ac6dbf3de3759144bd71
#
_entry.id   af85ff09ccf4ac6dbf3de3759144bd71
#
_cell.length_a   1.000
_cell.length_b   1.000
_cell.length_c   1.000
_cell.angle_alpha   90.00
_cell.angle_beta   90.00
_cell.angle_gamma   90.00
#
_symmetry.space_group_name_H-M   'P 1'
#
loop_
_entity.id
_entity.type
_entity.pdbx_description
1 polymer ?
#
loop_
_entity_poly.entity_id
_entity_poly.type
_entity_poly.pdbx_seq_one_letter_code
_entity_poly.pdbx_strand_id
1 'polypeptide(L)'
;DAFAVGGCVRDSILARKPQDWDITTSAKPLQIKELFKKTIDTGIQHGTVTVMLDHVGYEVTTYRIDGEYEDNRHPKKVEFTDNLKLDLERRDFTINAMAYNDNRGLVDEFGGIKDLKDGIIRCVGDAGQRFDEDALRMLRAVRFAGQLGFAIEEKTREAIVERADHLKNISAERIRVELTKLLVSKEAGRIRDAYKTGMTKYFLPELDAAMQTEQKNPHHIYTVGEHSICGIELMNCFFGITSDKKIYDKIPENVLETAKKLAAKMDKKQQTVLCMTMLLHDIAKPAVMTVDEKGIGHFIGHPAQSEKMAKKIMRRLTFDNDSISKACRLIRFHDYRME
;
A
#
# COMPACT_ATOMS: atom_id res chain seq x y z
N ASP A 1 -32.29 4.21 1.94
CA ASP A 1 -31.27 4.62 2.89
C ASP A 1 -29.93 4.85 2.17
N ALA A 2 -29.13 5.81 2.68
CA ALA A 2 -27.77 6.08 2.22
C ALA A 2 -26.85 6.30 3.43
N PHE A 3 -25.60 5.83 3.33
CA PHE A 3 -24.59 5.91 4.38
C PHE A 3 -23.24 6.29 3.79
N ALA A 4 -22.48 7.14 4.48
CA ALA A 4 -21.05 7.19 4.31
C ALA A 4 -20.43 5.86 4.77
N VAL A 5 -19.42 5.32 4.09
CA VAL A 5 -18.93 3.98 4.34
C VAL A 5 -17.43 3.82 4.11
N GLY A 6 -16.81 2.93 4.85
CA GLY A 6 -15.43 2.54 4.57
C GLY A 6 -14.37 3.52 5.10
N GLY A 7 -13.44 3.92 4.24
CA GLY A 7 -12.30 4.73 4.60
C GLY A 7 -12.63 6.06 5.25
N CYS A 8 -13.65 6.76 4.77
CA CYS A 8 -14.06 8.05 5.33
C CYS A 8 -14.61 7.92 6.75
N VAL A 9 -15.39 6.89 7.04
CA VAL A 9 -15.93 6.62 8.39
C VAL A 9 -14.78 6.29 9.35
N ARG A 10 -13.89 5.36 8.96
CA ARG A 10 -12.69 5.03 9.72
C ARG A 10 -11.85 6.26 10.04
N ASP A 11 -11.52 7.05 9.02
CA ASP A 11 -10.63 8.20 9.19
C ASP A 11 -11.28 9.30 10.05
N SER A 12 -12.61 9.50 9.94
CA SER A 12 -13.35 10.40 10.81
C SER A 12 -13.30 9.97 12.29
N ILE A 13 -13.48 8.67 12.57
CA ILE A 13 -13.35 8.13 13.94
C ILE A 13 -11.94 8.34 14.49
N LEU A 14 -10.91 8.21 13.64
CA LEU A 14 -9.51 8.43 14.00
C LEU A 14 -9.11 9.93 14.04
N ALA A 15 -10.07 10.86 13.92
CA ALA A 15 -9.84 12.31 13.81
C ALA A 15 -8.86 12.67 12.68
N ARG A 16 -8.85 11.90 11.59
CA ARG A 16 -8.08 12.16 10.36
C ARG A 16 -9.03 12.75 9.32
N LYS A 17 -8.55 13.67 8.52
CA LYS A 17 -9.33 14.22 7.41
C LYS A 17 -9.47 13.15 6.32
N PRO A 18 -10.69 12.68 5.99
CA PRO A 18 -10.91 11.79 4.86
C PRO A 18 -10.46 12.44 3.55
N GLN A 19 -9.86 11.65 2.66
CA GLN A 19 -9.47 12.10 1.33
C GLN A 19 -10.63 11.98 0.35
N ASP A 20 -11.34 10.85 0.41
CA ASP A 20 -12.47 10.52 -0.44
C ASP A 20 -13.67 10.15 0.43
N TRP A 21 -14.87 10.39 -0.08
CA TRP A 21 -16.13 10.03 0.57
C TRP A 21 -16.87 9.03 -0.29
N ASP A 22 -16.93 7.81 0.18
CA ASP A 22 -17.70 6.73 -0.43
C ASP A 22 -19.09 6.67 0.21
N ILE A 23 -20.11 6.61 -0.61
CA ILE A 23 -21.50 6.47 -0.17
C ILE A 23 -22.01 5.11 -0.63
N THR A 24 -22.70 4.41 0.26
CA THR A 24 -23.42 3.19 -0.10
C THR A 24 -24.93 3.40 0.14
N THR A 25 -25.78 2.84 -0.72
CA THR A 25 -27.24 3.12 -0.71
C THR A 25 -28.07 1.93 -1.16
N SER A 26 -29.31 1.87 -0.67
CA SER A 26 -30.32 0.94 -1.19
C SER A 26 -30.88 1.35 -2.55
N ALA A 27 -30.67 2.60 -3.00
CA ALA A 27 -31.12 3.07 -4.30
C ALA A 27 -30.32 2.41 -5.44
N LYS A 28 -31.03 2.01 -6.49
CA LYS A 28 -30.41 1.47 -7.72
C LYS A 28 -29.78 2.60 -8.54
N PRO A 29 -28.79 2.30 -9.42
CA PRO A 29 -28.08 3.32 -10.19
C PRO A 29 -28.98 4.30 -10.96
N LEU A 30 -30.06 3.82 -11.55
CA LEU A 30 -31.01 4.68 -12.27
C LEU A 30 -31.72 5.65 -11.33
N GLN A 31 -32.12 5.19 -10.15
CA GLN A 31 -32.74 6.04 -9.13
C GLN A 31 -31.79 7.13 -8.63
N ILE A 32 -30.50 6.82 -8.48
CA ILE A 32 -29.47 7.80 -8.12
C ILE A 32 -29.39 8.87 -9.22
N LYS A 33 -29.39 8.47 -10.50
CA LYS A 33 -29.34 9.39 -11.64
C LYS A 33 -30.56 10.29 -11.74
N GLU A 34 -31.75 9.82 -11.36
CA GLU A 34 -32.97 10.61 -11.30
C GLU A 34 -32.96 11.66 -10.19
N LEU A 35 -32.31 11.36 -9.06
CA LEU A 35 -32.21 12.27 -7.90
C LEU A 35 -31.22 13.42 -8.10
N PHE A 36 -30.18 13.24 -8.90
CA PHE A 36 -29.10 14.21 -9.04
C PHE A 36 -28.94 14.73 -10.46
N LYS A 37 -28.84 16.05 -10.62
CA LYS A 37 -28.75 16.71 -11.94
C LYS A 37 -27.47 16.35 -12.72
N LYS A 38 -26.37 16.05 -12.05
CA LYS A 38 -25.09 15.76 -12.70
C LYS A 38 -24.47 14.51 -12.13
N THR A 39 -24.41 13.46 -12.95
CA THR A 39 -23.84 12.16 -12.61
C THR A 39 -22.89 11.69 -13.71
N ILE A 40 -21.93 10.84 -13.34
CA ILE A 40 -20.98 10.20 -14.27
C ILE A 40 -21.06 8.70 -14.06
N ASP A 41 -21.17 7.94 -15.14
CA ASP A 41 -21.26 6.48 -15.12
C ASP A 41 -19.85 5.88 -14.97
N THR A 42 -19.34 5.81 -13.74
CA THR A 42 -18.00 5.33 -13.43
C THR A 42 -17.92 3.82 -13.24
N GLY A 43 -19.05 3.16 -13.02
CA GLY A 43 -19.10 1.72 -12.76
C GLY A 43 -20.54 1.19 -12.65
N ILE A 44 -21.43 1.63 -13.53
CA ILE A 44 -22.88 1.32 -13.46
C ILE A 44 -23.14 -0.20 -13.46
N GLN A 45 -22.31 -0.98 -14.15
CA GLN A 45 -22.40 -2.45 -14.17
C GLN A 45 -22.18 -3.07 -12.79
N HIS A 46 -21.44 -2.39 -11.93
CA HIS A 46 -21.14 -2.79 -10.56
C HIS A 46 -21.93 -2.00 -9.52
N GLY A 47 -22.92 -1.22 -9.97
CA GLY A 47 -23.78 -0.44 -9.10
C GLY A 47 -23.23 0.91 -8.66
N THR A 48 -22.12 1.40 -9.24
CA THR A 48 -21.49 2.66 -8.84
C THR A 48 -21.79 3.78 -9.84
N VAL A 49 -22.20 4.93 -9.31
CA VAL A 49 -22.41 6.18 -10.03
C VAL A 49 -21.67 7.28 -9.28
N THR A 50 -20.90 8.11 -9.99
CA THR A 50 -20.31 9.32 -9.38
C THR A 50 -21.30 10.47 -9.45
N VAL A 51 -21.72 10.99 -8.31
CA VAL A 51 -22.56 12.17 -8.17
C VAL A 51 -21.67 13.39 -8.05
N MET A 52 -21.91 14.41 -8.89
CA MET A 52 -21.16 15.66 -8.88
C MET A 52 -21.89 16.74 -8.10
N LEU A 53 -21.34 17.14 -6.94
CA LEU A 53 -21.83 18.27 -6.13
C LEU A 53 -20.71 19.30 -5.99
N ASP A 54 -20.98 20.55 -6.33
CA ASP A 54 -20.02 21.67 -6.24
C ASP A 54 -18.63 21.36 -6.82
N HIS A 55 -18.60 20.75 -8.00
CA HIS A 55 -17.41 20.28 -8.70
C HIS A 55 -16.63 19.14 -8.00
N VAL A 56 -17.16 18.57 -6.92
CA VAL A 56 -16.60 17.40 -6.23
C VAL A 56 -17.39 16.16 -6.64
N GLY A 57 -16.67 15.08 -6.96
CA GLY A 57 -17.27 13.77 -7.27
C GLY A 57 -17.39 12.91 -6.03
N TYR A 58 -18.57 12.36 -5.78
CA TYR A 58 -18.85 11.40 -4.72
C TYR A 58 -19.23 10.07 -5.33
N GLU A 59 -18.50 8.99 -5.00
CA GLU A 59 -18.87 7.67 -5.46
C GLU A 59 -20.05 7.13 -4.64
N VAL A 60 -21.16 6.86 -5.32
CA VAL A 60 -22.38 6.31 -4.72
C VAL A 60 -22.60 4.92 -5.29
N THR A 61 -22.53 3.91 -4.43
CA THR A 61 -22.65 2.50 -4.82
C THR A 61 -23.90 1.89 -4.21
N THR A 62 -24.69 1.21 -5.03
CA THR A 62 -25.86 0.42 -4.59
C THR A 62 -25.37 -0.75 -3.73
N TYR A 63 -26.06 -1.03 -2.61
CA TYR A 63 -25.77 -2.24 -1.80
C TYR A 63 -25.78 -3.46 -2.69
N ARG A 64 -24.78 -4.30 -2.52
CA ARG A 64 -24.62 -5.48 -3.36
C ARG A 64 -24.05 -6.66 -2.60
N ILE A 65 -24.33 -7.82 -3.15
CA ILE A 65 -23.69 -9.08 -2.81
C ILE A 65 -22.84 -9.46 -4.02
N ASP A 66 -21.58 -9.72 -3.80
CA ASP A 66 -20.70 -10.21 -4.85
C ASP A 66 -20.87 -11.75 -4.93
N GLY A 67 -21.12 -12.26 -6.12
CA GLY A 67 -21.22 -13.70 -6.39
C GLY A 67 -19.86 -14.39 -6.40
N GLU A 68 -19.79 -15.62 -6.91
CA GLU A 68 -18.53 -16.34 -7.06
C GLU A 68 -17.51 -15.53 -7.89
N TYR A 69 -16.24 -15.58 -7.49
CA TYR A 69 -15.14 -14.92 -8.19
C TYR A 69 -14.41 -15.92 -9.09
N GLU A 70 -14.07 -15.51 -10.33
CA GLU A 70 -13.40 -16.39 -11.30
C GLU A 70 -11.88 -16.26 -11.31
N ASP A 71 -11.36 -15.05 -11.03
CA ASP A 71 -9.97 -14.68 -11.28
C ASP A 71 -9.30 -13.98 -10.08
N ASN A 72 -9.78 -14.24 -8.85
CA ASN A 72 -9.39 -13.54 -7.63
C ASN A 72 -9.58 -12.01 -7.71
N ARG A 73 -10.57 -11.54 -8.51
CA ARG A 73 -10.84 -10.10 -8.67
C ARG A 73 -12.28 -9.76 -9.01
N HIS A 74 -12.88 -10.44 -9.99
CA HIS A 74 -14.17 -10.05 -10.52
C HIS A 74 -15.24 -11.06 -10.11
N PRO A 75 -16.32 -10.60 -9.45
CA PRO A 75 -17.48 -11.46 -9.25
C PRO A 75 -18.14 -11.74 -10.60
N LYS A 76 -18.47 -13.00 -10.86
CA LYS A 76 -19.23 -13.42 -12.06
C LYS A 76 -20.54 -12.67 -12.20
N LYS A 77 -21.16 -12.38 -11.08
CA LYS A 77 -22.46 -11.70 -10.99
C LYS A 77 -22.48 -10.81 -9.76
N VAL A 78 -23.02 -9.63 -9.93
CA VAL A 78 -23.33 -8.69 -8.84
C VAL A 78 -24.85 -8.71 -8.65
N GLU A 79 -25.30 -8.98 -7.44
CA GLU A 79 -26.71 -8.90 -7.07
C GLU A 79 -26.93 -7.70 -6.16
N PHE A 80 -27.88 -6.84 -6.53
CA PHE A 80 -28.25 -5.73 -5.68
C PHE A 80 -29.14 -6.21 -4.53
N THR A 81 -28.91 -5.65 -3.36
CA THR A 81 -29.68 -5.93 -2.14
C THR A 81 -30.14 -4.61 -1.50
N ASP A 82 -31.11 -4.67 -0.63
CA ASP A 82 -31.51 -3.56 0.24
C ASP A 82 -30.94 -3.70 1.67
N ASN A 83 -30.15 -4.75 1.90
CA ASN A 83 -29.56 -5.05 3.20
C ASN A 83 -28.12 -4.51 3.33
N LEU A 84 -27.96 -3.44 4.11
CA LEU A 84 -26.65 -2.83 4.39
C LEU A 84 -25.63 -3.83 4.96
N LYS A 85 -26.07 -4.74 5.84
CA LYS A 85 -25.13 -5.72 6.47
C LYS A 85 -24.44 -6.58 5.42
N LEU A 86 -25.16 -7.03 4.39
CA LEU A 86 -24.59 -7.84 3.31
C LEU A 86 -23.59 -7.02 2.45
N ASP A 87 -23.84 -5.71 2.25
CA ASP A 87 -22.89 -4.84 1.57
C ASP A 87 -21.60 -4.61 2.41
N LEU A 88 -21.73 -4.53 3.73
CA LEU A 88 -20.58 -4.40 4.62
C LEU A 88 -19.78 -5.71 4.72
N GLU A 89 -20.45 -6.87 4.67
CA GLU A 89 -19.83 -8.19 4.82
C GLU A 89 -18.83 -8.53 3.70
N ARG A 90 -19.06 -8.07 2.46
CA ARG A 90 -18.15 -8.29 1.33
C ARG A 90 -16.88 -7.44 1.36
N ARG A 91 -16.76 -6.50 2.31
CA ARG A 91 -15.60 -5.61 2.41
C ARG A 91 -14.35 -6.33 2.92
N ASP A 92 -13.20 -5.69 2.74
CA ASP A 92 -11.90 -6.28 3.07
C ASP A 92 -11.68 -6.46 4.58
N PHE A 93 -11.73 -5.37 5.33
CA PHE A 93 -11.37 -5.35 6.75
C PHE A 93 -12.48 -4.72 7.60
N THR A 94 -12.59 -5.20 8.85
CA THR A 94 -13.58 -4.72 9.84
C THR A 94 -13.56 -3.20 9.98
N ILE A 95 -12.37 -2.59 10.02
CA ILE A 95 -12.17 -1.14 10.12
C ILE A 95 -12.68 -0.35 8.92
N ASN A 96 -12.95 -1.01 7.79
CA ASN A 96 -13.53 -0.44 6.56
C ASN A 96 -14.97 -0.93 6.33
N ALA A 97 -15.52 -1.75 7.23
CA ALA A 97 -16.87 -2.30 7.15
C ALA A 97 -17.82 -1.61 8.14
N MET A 98 -17.67 -0.32 8.30
CA MET A 98 -18.52 0.55 9.12
C MET A 98 -19.21 1.56 8.23
N ALA A 99 -20.44 1.93 8.59
CA ALA A 99 -21.25 2.89 7.87
C ALA A 99 -21.84 3.93 8.83
N TYR A 100 -22.08 5.14 8.34
CA TYR A 100 -22.65 6.23 9.13
C TYR A 100 -23.67 7.04 8.33
N ASN A 101 -24.78 7.36 8.96
CA ASN A 101 -25.65 8.46 8.56
C ASN A 101 -26.27 9.13 9.79
N ASP A 102 -26.83 10.34 9.62
CA ASP A 102 -27.35 11.12 10.73
C ASP A 102 -28.60 10.49 11.39
N ASN A 103 -29.38 9.69 10.65
CA ASN A 103 -30.62 9.11 11.16
C ASN A 103 -30.39 7.87 12.04
N ARG A 104 -29.43 7.02 11.67
CA ARG A 104 -29.14 5.74 12.36
C ARG A 104 -27.84 5.80 13.19
N GLY A 105 -27.05 6.86 13.01
CA GLY A 105 -25.72 6.94 13.61
C GLY A 105 -24.73 5.96 12.98
N LEU A 106 -23.77 5.53 13.76
CA LEU A 106 -22.73 4.59 13.35
C LEU A 106 -23.23 3.15 13.38
N VAL A 107 -23.09 2.45 12.27
CA VAL A 107 -23.39 1.02 12.11
C VAL A 107 -22.08 0.25 12.01
N ASP A 108 -21.85 -0.64 12.97
CA ASP A 108 -20.68 -1.51 13.07
C ASP A 108 -21.09 -2.95 13.35
N GLU A 109 -21.32 -3.71 12.30
CA GLU A 109 -21.79 -5.11 12.38
C GLU A 109 -20.65 -6.11 12.61
N PHE A 110 -19.39 -5.70 12.37
CA PHE A 110 -18.24 -6.59 12.32
C PHE A 110 -17.14 -6.25 13.32
N GLY A 111 -17.40 -5.31 14.26
CA GLY A 111 -16.47 -4.97 15.34
C GLY A 111 -15.33 -4.04 14.90
N GLY A 112 -15.53 -3.24 13.88
CA GLY A 112 -14.55 -2.30 13.36
C GLY A 112 -14.10 -1.25 14.38
N ILE A 113 -15.01 -0.76 15.25
CA ILE A 113 -14.67 0.18 16.35
C ILE A 113 -13.68 -0.47 17.31
N LYS A 114 -13.93 -1.74 17.66
CA LYS A 114 -13.05 -2.47 18.56
C LYS A 114 -11.66 -2.62 17.96
N ASP A 115 -11.59 -3.07 16.70
CA ASP A 115 -10.33 -3.25 16.00
C ASP A 115 -9.59 -1.92 15.78
N LEU A 116 -10.30 -0.79 15.58
CA LEU A 116 -9.69 0.55 15.56
C LEU A 116 -9.06 0.94 16.89
N LYS A 117 -9.74 0.65 18.02
CA LYS A 117 -9.22 0.92 19.36
C LYS A 117 -8.02 0.04 19.70
N ASP A 118 -8.07 -1.22 19.29
CA ASP A 118 -7.03 -2.22 19.53
C ASP A 118 -5.84 -2.08 18.55
N GLY A 119 -5.98 -1.28 17.50
CA GLY A 119 -4.96 -1.12 16.47
C GLY A 119 -4.76 -2.37 15.62
N ILE A 120 -5.83 -3.03 15.20
CA ILE A 120 -5.81 -4.33 14.51
C ILE A 120 -6.36 -4.22 13.08
N ILE A 121 -5.68 -4.85 12.12
CA ILE A 121 -6.17 -5.12 10.76
C ILE A 121 -6.69 -6.56 10.74
N ARG A 122 -8.00 -6.72 10.66
CA ARG A 122 -8.72 -8.00 10.64
C ARG A 122 -9.63 -8.06 9.43
N CYS A 123 -9.63 -9.18 8.71
CA CYS A 123 -10.60 -9.43 7.64
C CYS A 123 -12.03 -9.50 8.18
N VAL A 124 -13.00 -9.10 7.36
CA VAL A 124 -14.41 -9.35 7.64
C VAL A 124 -14.71 -10.83 7.40
N GLY A 125 -15.22 -11.52 8.41
CA GLY A 125 -15.51 -12.95 8.32
C GLY A 125 -14.26 -13.81 8.17
N ASP A 126 -14.27 -14.74 7.21
CA ASP A 126 -13.14 -15.63 6.94
C ASP A 126 -12.09 -14.97 6.05
N ALA A 127 -10.85 -14.88 6.55
CA ALA A 127 -9.76 -14.22 5.84
C ALA A 127 -9.37 -14.95 4.55
N GLY A 128 -9.39 -16.28 4.58
CA GLY A 128 -9.10 -17.07 3.39
C GLY A 128 -10.07 -16.79 2.27
N GLN A 129 -11.37 -16.81 2.57
CA GLN A 129 -12.40 -16.47 1.61
C GLN A 129 -12.22 -15.04 1.06
N ARG A 130 -11.93 -14.05 1.91
CA ARG A 130 -11.69 -12.66 1.47
C ARG A 130 -10.51 -12.54 0.51
N PHE A 131 -9.45 -13.33 0.69
CA PHE A 131 -8.29 -13.32 -0.20
C PHE A 131 -8.51 -14.14 -1.47
N ASP A 132 -9.33 -15.18 -1.42
CA ASP A 132 -9.74 -15.93 -2.62
C ASP A 132 -10.63 -15.07 -3.54
N GLU A 133 -11.43 -14.15 -2.99
CA GLU A 133 -12.22 -13.18 -3.74
C GLU A 133 -11.34 -12.11 -4.42
N ASP A 134 -10.43 -11.48 -3.68
CA ASP A 134 -9.49 -10.48 -4.21
C ASP A 134 -8.15 -10.58 -3.48
N ALA A 135 -7.19 -11.22 -4.14
CA ALA A 135 -5.87 -11.44 -3.58
C ALA A 135 -5.09 -10.13 -3.28
N LEU A 136 -5.45 -9.01 -3.92
CA LEU A 136 -4.86 -7.71 -3.59
C LEU A 136 -5.13 -7.30 -2.14
N ARG A 137 -6.20 -7.81 -1.52
CA ARG A 137 -6.52 -7.54 -0.11
C ARG A 137 -5.39 -7.92 0.83
N MET A 138 -4.56 -8.92 0.48
CA MET A 138 -3.36 -9.28 1.23
C MET A 138 -2.34 -8.13 1.29
N LEU A 139 -2.04 -7.53 0.13
CA LEU A 139 -1.13 -6.39 0.08
C LEU A 139 -1.76 -5.12 0.69
N ARG A 140 -3.09 -4.98 0.59
CA ARG A 140 -3.85 -3.92 1.28
C ARG A 140 -3.75 -4.05 2.80
N ALA A 141 -3.75 -5.28 3.38
CA ALA A 141 -3.55 -5.49 4.81
C ALA A 141 -2.22 -4.90 5.28
N VAL A 142 -1.12 -5.22 4.58
CA VAL A 142 0.21 -4.69 4.88
C VAL A 142 0.26 -3.16 4.71
N ARG A 143 -0.37 -2.64 3.65
CA ARG A 143 -0.44 -1.18 3.44
C ARG A 143 -1.22 -0.48 4.56
N PHE A 144 -2.37 -1.00 4.98
CA PHE A 144 -3.12 -0.40 6.09
C PHE A 144 -2.36 -0.50 7.41
N ALA A 145 -1.67 -1.62 7.66
CA ALA A 145 -0.76 -1.75 8.80
C ALA A 145 0.29 -0.63 8.79
N GLY A 146 0.91 -0.38 7.63
CA GLY A 146 1.89 0.71 7.47
C GLY A 146 1.31 2.12 7.61
N GLN A 147 0.14 2.37 7.05
CA GLN A 147 -0.49 3.70 7.07
C GLN A 147 -1.07 4.07 8.44
N LEU A 148 -1.63 3.11 9.17
CA LEU A 148 -2.29 3.33 10.44
C LEU A 148 -1.37 3.06 11.64
N GLY A 149 -0.30 2.29 11.45
CA GLY A 149 0.55 1.79 12.53
C GLY A 149 -0.12 0.65 13.31
N PHE A 150 -0.94 -0.17 12.65
CA PHE A 150 -1.72 -1.25 13.25
C PHE A 150 -1.04 -2.60 13.03
N ALA A 151 -1.34 -3.56 13.92
CA ALA A 151 -0.92 -4.94 13.74
C ALA A 151 -1.89 -5.71 12.84
N ILE A 152 -1.40 -6.64 12.05
CA ILE A 152 -2.25 -7.58 11.32
C ILE A 152 -2.63 -8.71 12.29
N GLU A 153 -3.93 -9.03 12.37
CA GLU A 153 -4.42 -10.14 13.16
C GLU A 153 -3.78 -11.46 12.73
N GLU A 154 -3.51 -12.35 13.68
CA GLU A 154 -2.77 -13.59 13.40
C GLU A 154 -3.47 -14.48 12.37
N LYS A 155 -4.79 -14.72 12.49
CA LYS A 155 -5.53 -15.52 11.50
C LYS A 155 -5.53 -14.89 10.11
N THR A 156 -5.62 -13.55 10.05
CA THR A 156 -5.48 -12.80 8.80
C THR A 156 -4.08 -12.98 8.22
N ARG A 157 -3.04 -12.95 9.05
CA ARG A 157 -1.65 -13.17 8.65
C ARG A 157 -1.38 -14.60 8.17
N GLU A 158 -1.92 -15.59 8.85
CA GLU A 158 -1.84 -17.01 8.44
C GLU A 158 -2.48 -17.21 7.06
N ALA A 159 -3.68 -16.66 6.84
CA ALA A 159 -4.34 -16.72 5.55
C ALA A 159 -3.54 -16.02 4.42
N ILE A 160 -2.81 -14.93 4.74
CA ILE A 160 -1.88 -14.31 3.77
C ILE A 160 -0.77 -15.27 3.38
N VAL A 161 -0.15 -15.96 4.35
CA VAL A 161 0.94 -16.93 4.09
C VAL A 161 0.45 -18.06 3.19
N GLU A 162 -0.73 -18.60 3.47
CA GLU A 162 -1.32 -19.70 2.70
C GLU A 162 -1.67 -19.32 1.25
N ARG A 163 -1.99 -18.06 0.99
CA ARG A 163 -2.53 -17.58 -0.30
C ARG A 163 -1.64 -16.57 -1.02
N ALA A 164 -0.42 -16.35 -0.54
CA ALA A 164 0.51 -15.37 -1.12
C ALA A 164 0.71 -15.56 -2.64
N ASP A 165 0.64 -16.80 -3.12
CA ASP A 165 0.81 -17.13 -4.54
C ASP A 165 -0.33 -16.63 -5.45
N HIS A 166 -1.52 -16.34 -4.89
CA HIS A 166 -2.63 -15.75 -5.64
C HIS A 166 -2.30 -14.35 -6.16
N LEU A 167 -1.28 -13.66 -5.59
CA LEU A 167 -0.82 -12.36 -6.10
C LEU A 167 -0.32 -12.40 -7.54
N LYS A 168 0.09 -13.57 -8.05
CA LYS A 168 0.45 -13.76 -9.46
C LYS A 168 -0.70 -13.42 -10.44
N ASN A 169 -1.95 -13.49 -9.96
CA ASN A 169 -3.15 -13.21 -10.75
C ASN A 169 -3.54 -11.70 -10.73
N ILE A 170 -2.87 -10.89 -9.92
CA ILE A 170 -3.17 -9.46 -9.77
C ILE A 170 -2.36 -8.63 -10.76
N SER A 171 -3.01 -7.65 -11.38
CA SER A 171 -2.34 -6.77 -12.33
C SER A 171 -1.25 -5.91 -11.66
N ALA A 172 -0.18 -5.67 -12.41
CA ALA A 172 0.97 -4.92 -11.93
C ALA A 172 0.62 -3.48 -11.49
N GLU A 173 -0.36 -2.84 -12.15
CA GLU A 173 -0.85 -1.51 -11.79
C GLU A 173 -1.46 -1.51 -10.38
N ARG A 174 -2.28 -2.51 -10.06
CA ARG A 174 -2.92 -2.62 -8.75
C ARG A 174 -1.87 -2.86 -7.66
N ILE A 175 -0.91 -3.75 -7.90
CA ILE A 175 0.22 -4.00 -6.99
C ILE A 175 1.03 -2.72 -6.79
N ARG A 176 1.38 -2.00 -7.87
CA ARG A 176 2.10 -0.73 -7.79
C ARG A 176 1.40 0.28 -6.90
N VAL A 177 0.08 0.43 -7.04
CA VAL A 177 -0.70 1.39 -6.23
C VAL A 177 -0.60 1.07 -4.74
N GLU A 178 -0.75 -0.19 -4.35
CA GLU A 178 -0.64 -0.59 -2.95
C GLU A 178 0.80 -0.46 -2.43
N LEU A 179 1.78 -0.91 -3.22
CA LEU A 179 3.20 -0.81 -2.88
C LEU A 179 3.62 0.65 -2.67
N THR A 180 3.30 1.54 -3.60
CA THR A 180 3.69 2.96 -3.48
C THR A 180 3.04 3.64 -2.28
N LYS A 181 1.78 3.33 -1.98
CA LYS A 181 1.10 3.82 -0.78
C LYS A 181 1.71 3.27 0.52
N LEU A 182 2.24 2.05 0.50
CA LEU A 182 2.97 1.47 1.62
C LEU A 182 4.32 2.17 1.82
N LEU A 183 5.11 2.34 0.76
CA LEU A 183 6.44 2.94 0.83
C LEU A 183 6.41 4.40 1.29
N VAL A 184 5.31 5.13 1.03
CA VAL A 184 5.09 6.50 1.50
C VAL A 184 4.04 6.46 2.63
N SER A 185 4.37 5.79 3.73
CA SER A 185 3.48 5.63 4.89
C SER A 185 4.22 5.79 6.21
N LYS A 186 3.46 5.89 7.30
CA LYS A 186 3.99 6.07 8.65
C LYS A 186 4.97 4.97 9.06
N GLU A 187 4.65 3.73 8.70
CA GLU A 187 5.48 2.55 8.97
C GLU A 187 5.79 1.82 7.65
N ALA A 188 6.54 2.47 6.75
CA ALA A 188 6.92 1.90 5.46
C ALA A 188 7.74 0.60 5.60
N GLY A 189 8.42 0.41 6.73
CA GLY A 189 9.11 -0.82 7.10
C GLY A 189 8.21 -2.05 7.17
N ARG A 190 6.88 -1.91 7.15
CA ARG A 190 5.94 -3.02 7.00
C ARG A 190 6.08 -3.79 5.69
N ILE A 191 6.86 -3.32 4.73
CA ILE A 191 7.23 -4.15 3.57
C ILE A 191 7.96 -5.45 4.00
N ARG A 192 8.58 -5.47 5.20
CA ARG A 192 9.11 -6.68 5.83
C ARG A 192 8.02 -7.73 6.08
N ASP A 193 6.78 -7.31 6.36
CA ASP A 193 5.66 -8.24 6.54
C ASP A 193 5.30 -8.90 5.21
N ALA A 194 5.33 -8.15 4.09
CA ALA A 194 5.15 -8.73 2.76
C ALA A 194 6.25 -9.75 2.41
N TYR A 195 7.50 -9.47 2.80
CA TYR A 195 8.61 -10.43 2.66
C TYR A 195 8.40 -11.68 3.52
N LYS A 196 8.13 -11.51 4.83
CA LYS A 196 7.98 -12.61 5.78
C LYS A 196 6.81 -13.54 5.45
N THR A 197 5.76 -13.01 4.85
CA THR A 197 4.59 -13.79 4.39
C THR A 197 4.77 -14.38 2.99
N GLY A 198 5.91 -14.14 2.34
CA GLY A 198 6.25 -14.69 1.03
C GLY A 198 5.58 -14.00 -0.16
N MET A 199 4.87 -12.89 0.07
CA MET A 199 4.20 -12.14 -1.00
C MET A 199 5.18 -11.53 -2.01
N THR A 200 6.35 -11.04 -1.55
CA THR A 200 7.35 -10.38 -2.41
C THR A 200 7.85 -11.25 -3.54
N LYS A 201 7.86 -12.58 -3.37
CA LYS A 201 8.24 -13.55 -4.41
C LYS A 201 7.46 -13.39 -5.72
N TYR A 202 6.23 -12.88 -5.64
CA TYR A 202 5.31 -12.80 -6.77
C TYR A 202 5.30 -11.44 -7.47
N PHE A 203 5.82 -10.38 -6.84
CA PHE A 203 5.88 -9.07 -7.47
C PHE A 203 7.24 -8.38 -7.42
N LEU A 204 8.10 -8.73 -6.45
CA LEU A 204 9.43 -8.14 -6.25
C LEU A 204 10.44 -9.18 -5.72
N PRO A 205 10.67 -10.30 -6.44
CA PRO A 205 11.57 -11.38 -5.98
C PRO A 205 13.02 -10.93 -5.79
N GLU A 206 13.42 -9.84 -6.43
CA GLU A 206 14.75 -9.26 -6.25
C GLU A 206 14.96 -8.75 -4.80
N LEU A 207 13.89 -8.31 -4.14
CA LEU A 207 13.95 -7.93 -2.73
C LEU A 207 14.23 -9.16 -1.84
N ASP A 208 13.68 -10.34 -2.17
CA ASP A 208 13.96 -11.57 -1.40
C ASP A 208 15.44 -11.89 -1.41
N ALA A 209 16.10 -11.80 -2.56
CA ALA A 209 17.55 -11.98 -2.67
C ALA A 209 18.32 -10.93 -1.86
N ALA A 210 17.89 -9.66 -1.91
CA ALA A 210 18.50 -8.59 -1.14
C ALA A 210 18.35 -8.78 0.38
N MET A 211 17.18 -9.25 0.84
CA MET A 211 16.91 -9.53 2.27
C MET A 211 17.78 -10.66 2.83
N GLN A 212 18.21 -11.60 1.99
CA GLN A 212 19.03 -12.74 2.37
C GLN A 212 20.54 -12.46 2.23
N THR A 213 20.93 -11.35 1.60
CA THR A 213 22.34 -11.06 1.31
C THR A 213 22.97 -10.25 2.42
N GLU A 214 23.86 -10.89 3.20
CA GLU A 214 24.76 -10.23 4.14
C GLU A 214 25.85 -9.47 3.38
N GLN A 215 26.16 -8.24 3.79
CA GLN A 215 27.13 -7.44 3.07
C GLN A 215 28.61 -7.82 3.39
N LYS A 216 28.84 -8.61 4.45
CA LYS A 216 30.17 -9.10 4.87
C LYS A 216 31.24 -8.00 4.89
N ASN A 217 30.87 -6.81 5.37
CA ASN A 217 31.73 -5.64 5.42
C ASN A 217 31.56 -4.99 6.81
N PRO A 218 32.68 -4.62 7.50
CA PRO A 218 32.60 -4.06 8.84
C PRO A 218 31.86 -2.73 8.95
N HIS A 219 31.60 -2.06 7.81
CA HIS A 219 30.84 -0.81 7.74
C HIS A 219 29.31 -1.03 7.60
N HIS A 220 28.87 -2.27 7.38
CA HIS A 220 27.46 -2.60 7.16
C HIS A 220 26.96 -3.63 8.18
N ILE A 221 26.00 -3.24 9.00
CA ILE A 221 25.37 -4.10 10.01
C ILE A 221 24.06 -4.75 9.53
N TYR A 222 23.55 -4.34 8.37
CA TYR A 222 22.30 -4.81 7.79
C TYR A 222 22.57 -5.65 6.54
N THR A 223 21.65 -6.57 6.24
CA THR A 223 21.56 -7.15 4.89
C THR A 223 21.29 -6.05 3.86
N VAL A 224 21.49 -6.34 2.58
CA VAL A 224 21.23 -5.38 1.49
C VAL A 224 19.77 -4.90 1.53
N GLY A 225 18.81 -5.82 1.72
CA GLY A 225 17.39 -5.48 1.77
C GLY A 225 17.01 -4.65 3.00
N GLU A 226 17.50 -5.01 4.19
CA GLU A 226 17.26 -4.24 5.42
C GLU A 226 17.85 -2.84 5.34
N HIS A 227 19.04 -2.67 4.74
CA HIS A 227 19.64 -1.37 4.48
C HIS A 227 18.71 -0.49 3.62
N SER A 228 18.17 -1.05 2.54
CA SER A 228 17.24 -0.33 1.65
C SER A 228 15.95 0.04 2.37
N ILE A 229 15.39 -0.85 3.20
CA ILE A 229 14.17 -0.57 3.96
C ILE A 229 14.40 0.52 5.01
N CYS A 230 15.51 0.47 5.74
CA CYS A 230 15.88 1.53 6.68
C CYS A 230 16.04 2.90 5.96
N GLY A 231 16.56 2.89 4.73
CA GLY A 231 16.63 4.10 3.90
C GLY A 231 15.24 4.68 3.58
N ILE A 232 14.25 3.84 3.31
CA ILE A 232 12.86 4.30 3.09
C ILE A 232 12.25 4.88 4.37
N GLU A 233 12.46 4.22 5.51
CA GLU A 233 11.99 4.72 6.81
C GLU A 233 12.58 6.10 7.10
N LEU A 234 13.87 6.30 6.82
CA LEU A 234 14.57 7.60 6.92
C LEU A 234 13.96 8.65 5.98
N MET A 235 13.66 8.31 4.72
CA MET A 235 13.01 9.23 3.79
C MET A 235 11.65 9.69 4.31
N ASN A 236 10.84 8.79 4.87
CA ASN A 236 9.54 9.15 5.46
C ASN A 236 9.67 10.07 6.68
N CYS A 237 10.78 9.99 7.43
CA CYS A 237 11.11 10.97 8.46
C CYS A 237 11.38 12.37 7.85
N PHE A 238 12.15 12.44 6.77
CA PHE A 238 12.42 13.71 6.09
C PHE A 238 11.16 14.31 5.46
N PHE A 239 10.24 13.49 4.97
CA PHE A 239 8.94 13.96 4.47
C PHE A 239 7.97 14.41 5.57
N GLY A 240 8.31 14.20 6.85
CA GLY A 240 7.41 14.50 7.98
C GLY A 240 6.23 13.52 8.09
N ILE A 241 6.29 12.37 7.41
CA ILE A 241 5.23 11.34 7.43
C ILE A 241 5.28 10.54 8.73
N THR A 242 6.47 10.32 9.26
CA THR A 242 6.70 9.68 10.56
C THR A 242 7.57 10.54 11.47
N SER A 243 7.43 10.35 12.77
CA SER A 243 8.22 11.00 13.82
C SER A 243 8.90 9.97 14.73
N ASP A 244 9.36 8.84 14.17
CA ASP A 244 10.03 7.82 14.96
C ASP A 244 11.33 8.37 15.56
N LYS A 245 11.33 8.59 16.88
CA LYS A 245 12.48 9.12 17.62
C LYS A 245 13.74 8.28 17.46
N LYS A 246 13.61 6.96 17.34
CA LYS A 246 14.77 6.06 17.18
C LYS A 246 15.59 6.35 15.92
N ILE A 247 14.95 6.88 14.88
CA ILE A 247 15.61 7.28 13.63
C ILE A 247 16.12 8.71 13.75
N TYR A 248 15.32 9.63 14.29
CA TYR A 248 15.69 11.05 14.45
C TYR A 248 16.93 11.26 15.32
N ASP A 249 17.02 10.57 16.45
CA ASP A 249 18.10 10.74 17.43
C ASP A 249 19.50 10.37 16.87
N LYS A 250 19.55 9.69 15.73
CA LYS A 250 20.80 9.29 15.07
C LYS A 250 21.26 10.24 13.98
N ILE A 251 20.45 11.26 13.62
CA ILE A 251 20.73 12.18 12.53
C ILE A 251 21.15 13.51 13.11
N PRO A 252 22.30 14.10 12.69
CA PRO A 252 22.69 15.43 13.09
C PRO A 252 21.61 16.44 12.74
N GLU A 253 21.31 17.35 13.66
CA GLU A 253 20.16 18.29 13.54
C GLU A 253 20.23 19.15 12.28
N ASN A 254 21.41 19.65 11.91
CA ASN A 254 21.61 20.42 10.69
C ASN A 254 21.31 19.63 9.42
N VAL A 255 21.60 18.32 9.41
CA VAL A 255 21.29 17.40 8.29
C VAL A 255 19.79 17.20 8.23
N LEU A 256 19.17 16.93 9.37
CA LEU A 256 17.71 16.71 9.48
C LEU A 256 16.92 17.95 8.99
N GLU A 257 17.31 19.15 9.45
CA GLU A 257 16.64 20.40 9.02
C GLU A 257 16.79 20.63 7.51
N THR A 258 18.01 20.44 6.98
CA THR A 258 18.26 20.63 5.55
C THR A 258 17.46 19.63 4.72
N ALA A 259 17.43 18.35 5.10
CA ALA A 259 16.67 17.33 4.44
C ALA A 259 15.16 17.62 4.47
N LYS A 260 14.61 18.04 5.62
CA LYS A 260 13.20 18.45 5.75
C LYS A 260 12.85 19.65 4.87
N LYS A 261 13.72 20.67 4.80
CA LYS A 261 13.53 21.84 3.91
C LYS A 261 13.49 21.45 2.43
N LEU A 262 14.30 20.48 2.00
CA LEU A 262 14.27 19.95 0.64
C LEU A 262 13.01 19.10 0.40
N ALA A 263 12.69 18.21 1.34
CA ALA A 263 11.56 17.31 1.28
C ALA A 263 10.21 18.06 1.22
N ALA A 264 10.08 19.18 1.92
CA ALA A 264 8.88 20.03 1.91
C ALA A 264 8.54 20.62 0.53
N LYS A 265 9.49 20.63 -0.41
CA LYS A 265 9.30 21.09 -1.79
C LYS A 265 8.86 19.96 -2.73
N MET A 266 8.85 18.71 -2.26
CA MET A 266 8.54 17.52 -3.06
C MET A 266 7.05 17.22 -3.06
N ASP A 267 6.48 17.02 -4.24
CA ASP A 267 5.14 16.48 -4.37
C ASP A 267 5.09 14.96 -4.06
N LYS A 268 3.88 14.40 -3.95
CA LYS A 268 3.69 12.97 -3.66
C LYS A 268 4.33 12.04 -4.69
N LYS A 269 4.37 12.45 -5.97
CA LYS A 269 5.02 11.66 -7.04
C LYS A 269 6.52 11.61 -6.82
N GLN A 270 7.14 12.74 -6.50
CA GLN A 270 8.57 12.84 -6.21
C GLN A 270 8.95 12.05 -4.96
N GLN A 271 8.14 12.12 -3.90
CA GLN A 271 8.33 11.31 -2.69
C GLN A 271 8.28 9.81 -3.01
N THR A 272 7.32 9.37 -3.83
CA THR A 272 7.20 7.99 -4.28
C THR A 272 8.42 7.54 -5.08
N VAL A 273 8.89 8.36 -6.03
CA VAL A 273 10.09 8.07 -6.82
C VAL A 273 11.31 7.91 -5.92
N LEU A 274 11.46 8.77 -4.92
CA LEU A 274 12.60 8.70 -4.00
C LEU A 274 12.54 7.46 -3.10
N CYS A 275 11.36 7.10 -2.58
CA CYS A 275 11.20 5.84 -1.83
C CYS A 275 11.50 4.60 -2.71
N MET A 276 11.03 4.60 -3.97
CA MET A 276 11.38 3.54 -4.91
C MET A 276 12.88 3.49 -5.23
N THR A 277 13.52 4.67 -5.34
CA THR A 277 14.97 4.76 -5.49
C THR A 277 15.68 4.12 -4.31
N MET A 278 15.28 4.45 -3.08
CA MET A 278 15.87 3.85 -1.87
C MET A 278 15.63 2.34 -1.78
N LEU A 279 14.46 1.85 -2.21
CA LEU A 279 14.20 0.41 -2.26
C LEU A 279 15.12 -0.33 -3.23
N LEU A 280 15.50 0.33 -4.35
CA LEU A 280 16.14 -0.33 -5.49
C LEU A 280 17.62 0.06 -5.70
N HIS A 281 18.18 1.02 -4.93
CA HIS A 281 19.53 1.54 -5.22
C HIS A 281 20.63 0.45 -5.14
N ASP A 282 20.46 -0.49 -4.23
CA ASP A 282 21.39 -1.59 -3.96
C ASP A 282 20.89 -2.96 -4.46
N ILE A 283 19.80 -3.00 -5.22
CA ILE A 283 19.08 -4.24 -5.57
C ILE A 283 19.93 -5.25 -6.36
N ALA A 284 20.99 -4.80 -7.00
CA ALA A 284 21.90 -5.66 -7.74
C ALA A 284 23.10 -6.16 -6.91
N LYS A 285 23.29 -5.71 -5.68
CA LYS A 285 24.40 -6.18 -4.83
C LYS A 285 24.46 -7.70 -4.72
N PRO A 286 23.34 -8.43 -4.53
CA PRO A 286 23.38 -9.90 -4.51
C PRO A 286 23.99 -10.53 -5.77
N ALA A 287 23.77 -9.92 -6.94
CA ALA A 287 24.21 -10.46 -8.23
C ALA A 287 25.67 -10.13 -8.58
N VAL A 288 26.28 -9.13 -7.93
CA VAL A 288 27.65 -8.68 -8.21
C VAL A 288 28.60 -8.92 -7.03
N MET A 289 28.11 -9.54 -5.97
CA MET A 289 28.88 -9.79 -4.76
C MET A 289 30.05 -10.72 -5.03
N THR A 290 31.25 -10.30 -4.63
CA THR A 290 32.44 -11.15 -4.52
C THR A 290 32.96 -11.10 -3.08
N VAL A 291 33.63 -12.15 -2.65
CA VAL A 291 34.22 -12.22 -1.31
C VAL A 291 35.73 -12.44 -1.48
N ASP A 292 36.53 -11.63 -0.84
CA ASP A 292 37.98 -11.76 -0.89
C ASP A 292 38.54 -12.84 0.08
N GLU A 293 39.84 -13.06 0.06
CA GLU A 293 40.52 -14.06 0.91
C GLU A 293 40.38 -13.77 2.42
N LYS A 294 40.03 -12.53 2.79
CA LYS A 294 39.79 -12.11 4.18
C LYS A 294 38.32 -12.26 4.57
N GLY A 295 37.47 -12.75 3.67
CA GLY A 295 36.03 -12.90 3.90
C GLY A 295 35.23 -11.60 3.76
N ILE A 296 35.83 -10.53 3.20
CA ILE A 296 35.17 -9.23 3.02
C ILE A 296 34.39 -9.21 1.69
N GLY A 297 33.15 -8.75 1.76
CA GLY A 297 32.25 -8.60 0.59
C GLY A 297 32.54 -7.33 -0.19
N HIS A 298 32.64 -7.47 -1.52
CA HIS A 298 32.80 -6.38 -2.48
C HIS A 298 31.65 -6.36 -3.49
N PHE A 299 31.21 -5.17 -3.91
CA PHE A 299 30.04 -4.96 -4.77
C PHE A 299 30.37 -4.06 -5.96
N ILE A 300 31.49 -4.34 -6.65
CA ILE A 300 32.02 -3.48 -7.70
C ILE A 300 31.00 -3.37 -8.85
N GLY A 301 30.69 -2.13 -9.23
CA GLY A 301 29.77 -1.84 -10.34
C GLY A 301 28.29 -2.01 -10.02
N HIS A 302 27.91 -2.24 -8.76
CA HIS A 302 26.50 -2.38 -8.36
C HIS A 302 25.61 -1.19 -8.76
N PRO A 303 26.04 0.10 -8.76
CA PRO A 303 25.14 1.19 -9.16
C PRO A 303 24.65 1.05 -10.59
N ALA A 304 25.56 0.71 -11.51
CA ALA A 304 25.22 0.51 -12.92
C ALA A 304 24.31 -0.70 -13.14
N GLN A 305 24.54 -1.77 -12.37
CA GLN A 305 23.71 -2.96 -12.47
C GLN A 305 22.36 -2.77 -11.78
N SER A 306 22.33 -2.07 -10.63
CA SER A 306 21.08 -1.70 -9.94
C SER A 306 20.20 -0.80 -10.81
N GLU A 307 20.75 0.18 -11.53
CA GLU A 307 20.03 0.97 -12.53
C GLU A 307 19.31 0.09 -13.54
N LYS A 308 20.03 -0.88 -14.14
CA LYS A 308 19.46 -1.80 -15.13
C LYS A 308 18.34 -2.66 -14.55
N MET A 309 18.55 -3.19 -13.35
CA MET A 309 17.53 -3.99 -12.64
C MET A 309 16.32 -3.15 -12.25
N ALA A 310 16.54 -1.97 -11.67
CA ALA A 310 15.48 -1.05 -11.28
C ALA A 310 14.61 -0.64 -12.48
N LYS A 311 15.23 -0.38 -13.63
CA LYS A 311 14.49 -0.10 -14.88
C LYS A 311 13.56 -1.24 -15.28
N LYS A 312 14.03 -2.50 -15.18
CA LYS A 312 13.21 -3.69 -15.47
C LYS A 312 12.08 -3.85 -14.45
N ILE A 313 12.37 -3.70 -13.16
CA ILE A 313 11.41 -3.83 -12.06
C ILE A 313 10.31 -2.76 -12.20
N MET A 314 10.68 -1.50 -12.37
CA MET A 314 9.71 -0.41 -12.47
C MET A 314 8.86 -0.50 -13.74
N ARG A 315 9.41 -1.00 -14.86
CA ARG A 315 8.62 -1.31 -16.07
C ARG A 315 7.64 -2.45 -15.83
N ARG A 316 8.08 -3.54 -15.18
CA ARG A 316 7.22 -4.65 -14.79
C ARG A 316 6.07 -4.18 -13.89
N LEU A 317 6.33 -3.24 -13.00
CA LEU A 317 5.34 -2.61 -12.12
C LEU A 317 4.59 -1.44 -12.80
N THR A 318 4.75 -1.25 -14.11
CA THR A 318 4.02 -0.26 -14.91
C THR A 318 4.17 1.20 -14.46
N PHE A 319 5.33 1.59 -13.95
CA PHE A 319 5.64 3.00 -13.68
C PHE A 319 5.75 3.79 -14.98
N ASP A 320 5.44 5.08 -14.95
CA ASP A 320 5.63 5.99 -16.08
C ASP A 320 7.13 6.25 -16.37
N ASN A 321 7.43 6.59 -17.62
CA ASN A 321 8.81 6.75 -18.09
C ASN A 321 9.57 7.87 -17.35
N ASP A 322 8.92 8.94 -16.93
CA ASP A 322 9.53 10.03 -16.19
C ASP A 322 9.99 9.54 -14.80
N SER A 323 9.12 8.83 -14.08
CA SER A 323 9.45 8.20 -12.78
C SER A 323 10.60 7.19 -12.91
N ILE A 324 10.59 6.36 -13.95
CA ILE A 324 11.67 5.39 -14.22
C ILE A 324 12.99 6.12 -14.50
N SER A 325 12.98 7.13 -15.34
CA SER A 325 14.19 7.88 -15.70
C SER A 325 14.82 8.55 -14.49
N LYS A 326 14.00 9.20 -13.64
CA LYS A 326 14.46 9.86 -12.42
C LYS A 326 15.06 8.87 -11.42
N ALA A 327 14.36 7.77 -11.12
CA ALA A 327 14.85 6.73 -10.22
C ALA A 327 16.16 6.11 -10.74
N CYS A 328 16.24 5.75 -12.02
CA CYS A 328 17.43 5.19 -12.63
C CYS A 328 18.64 6.13 -12.54
N ARG A 329 18.43 7.42 -12.78
CA ARG A 329 19.50 8.42 -12.65
C ARG A 329 20.00 8.53 -11.20
N LEU A 330 19.10 8.59 -10.23
CA LEU A 330 19.46 8.62 -8.81
C LEU A 330 20.21 7.34 -8.40
N ILE A 331 19.75 6.18 -8.82
CA ILE A 331 20.40 4.89 -8.55
C ILE A 331 21.79 4.83 -9.17
N ARG A 332 21.95 5.31 -10.41
CA ARG A 332 23.24 5.31 -11.12
C ARG A 332 24.34 6.05 -10.35
N PHE A 333 23.99 7.15 -9.69
CA PHE A 333 24.93 8.07 -9.07
C PHE A 333 24.88 8.09 -7.53
N HIS A 334 24.15 7.15 -6.89
CA HIS A 334 23.99 7.18 -5.43
C HIS A 334 25.30 6.97 -4.64
N ASP A 335 26.27 6.28 -5.22
CA ASP A 335 27.59 6.01 -4.62
C ASP A 335 28.69 6.87 -5.27
N TYR A 336 28.30 7.99 -5.93
CA TYR A 336 29.25 8.89 -6.54
C TYR A 336 29.92 9.75 -5.46
N ARG A 337 31.23 9.58 -5.29
CA ARG A 337 32.04 10.45 -4.43
C ARG A 337 32.30 11.75 -5.18
N MET A 338 31.86 12.88 -4.65
CA MET A 338 32.35 14.19 -5.08
C MET A 338 33.75 14.36 -4.47
N GLU A 339 34.77 14.37 -5.32
CA GLU A 339 36.11 14.74 -4.94
C GLU A 339 36.21 16.24 -4.71
#